data_f7b65a7c0bc4577a161a27c7f772479c
#
_entry.id   f7b65a7c0bc4577a161a27c7f772479c
#
_cell.length_a   1.000
_cell.length_b   1.000
_cell.length_c   1.000
_cell.angle_alpha   90.00
_cell.angle_beta   90.00
_cell.angle_gamma   90.00
#
_symmetry.space_group_name_H-M   'P 1'
#
loop_
_entity.id
_entity.type
_entity.pdbx_description
1 polymer ?
#
loop_
_entity_poly.entity_id
_entity_poly.type
_entity_poly.pdbx_seq_one_letter_code
_entity_poly.pdbx_strand_id
1 'polypeptide(L)'
;GILHDHRMRARQLERVTDLGYDQSAVALVSTPLYSNTTLVCVLPTLFAGGTLITMAKFHSQRYLELAEQHRVTHTMLVPVQYQRLLDDPAFDRFDLSHFKVKFSTSAPLRAPLIADAMARWPGNLVEFYGLTEGGLSTVLNCAEHPDKWATVGQPGEGCEVHIINEDLEELPAGEIGEIV
;
A
#
# COMPACT_ATOMS: atom_id res chain seq x y z
N GLY A 1 4.28 -15.35 18.99
CA GLY A 1 3.47 -15.24 17.77
C GLY A 1 2.53 -14.05 17.87
N ILE A 2 2.09 -13.53 16.72
CA ILE A 2 1.16 -12.39 16.62
C ILE A 2 -0.24 -12.97 16.49
N LEU A 3 -1.16 -12.57 17.37
CA LEU A 3 -2.53 -13.02 17.35
C LEU A 3 -3.42 -12.03 16.59
N HIS A 4 -4.06 -12.51 15.54
CA HIS A 4 -5.10 -11.78 14.79
C HIS A 4 -6.41 -12.57 14.83
N ASP A 5 -7.51 -11.92 15.17
CA ASP A 5 -8.82 -12.54 15.12
C ASP A 5 -9.60 -12.18 13.83
N HIS A 6 -10.70 -12.88 13.59
CA HIS A 6 -11.56 -12.62 12.42
C HIS A 6 -12.21 -11.24 12.47
N ARG A 7 -12.48 -10.71 13.65
CA ARG A 7 -13.09 -9.39 13.83
C ARG A 7 -12.15 -8.27 13.39
N MET A 8 -10.85 -8.37 13.73
CA MET A 8 -9.83 -7.45 13.26
C MET A 8 -9.77 -7.43 11.73
N ARG A 9 -9.76 -8.62 11.10
CA ARG A 9 -9.74 -8.73 9.63
C ARG A 9 -11.00 -8.19 8.98
N ALA A 10 -12.17 -8.44 9.53
CA ALA A 10 -13.43 -7.88 9.03
C ALA A 10 -13.41 -6.34 9.03
N ARG A 11 -12.99 -5.72 10.15
CA ARG A 11 -12.85 -4.26 10.24
C ARG A 11 -11.83 -3.71 9.24
N GLN A 12 -10.74 -4.43 8.99
CA GLN A 12 -9.76 -4.02 7.98
C GLN A 12 -10.38 -4.01 6.57
N LEU A 13 -11.24 -4.96 6.25
CA LEU A 13 -11.96 -5.01 4.97
C LEU A 13 -12.93 -3.85 4.81
N GLU A 14 -13.67 -3.50 5.85
CA GLU A 14 -14.60 -2.36 5.85
C GLU A 14 -13.89 -1.04 5.51
N ARG A 15 -12.69 -0.81 6.07
CA ARG A 15 -11.88 0.41 5.85
C ARG A 15 -11.34 0.56 4.43
N VAL A 16 -11.13 -0.52 3.69
CA VAL A 16 -10.55 -0.45 2.33
C VAL A 16 -11.61 -0.52 1.24
N THR A 17 -12.89 -0.68 1.59
CA THR A 17 -13.99 -0.76 0.62
C THR A 17 -14.08 0.50 -0.25
N ASP A 18 -13.81 1.67 0.32
CA ASP A 18 -13.84 2.95 -0.38
C ASP A 18 -12.69 3.15 -1.39
N LEU A 19 -11.73 2.22 -1.42
CA LEU A 19 -10.59 2.25 -2.34
C LEU A 19 -10.89 1.60 -3.69
N GLY A 20 -12.17 1.51 -4.07
CA GLY A 20 -12.61 1.08 -5.39
C GLY A 20 -12.60 -0.43 -5.62
N TYR A 21 -12.67 -1.22 -4.54
CA TYR A 21 -12.86 -2.66 -4.63
C TYR A 21 -14.33 -3.01 -4.90
N ASP A 22 -14.55 -3.68 -6.03
CA ASP A 22 -15.82 -4.25 -6.45
C ASP A 22 -15.57 -5.56 -7.21
N GLN A 23 -16.61 -6.17 -7.78
CA GLN A 23 -16.50 -7.42 -8.54
C GLN A 23 -15.61 -7.29 -9.80
N SER A 24 -15.37 -6.06 -10.29
CA SER A 24 -14.46 -5.78 -11.41
C SER A 24 -13.00 -5.62 -10.97
N ALA A 25 -12.72 -5.64 -9.68
CA ALA A 25 -11.37 -5.47 -9.17
C ALA A 25 -10.47 -6.63 -9.63
N VAL A 26 -9.30 -6.28 -10.16
CA VAL A 26 -8.25 -7.21 -10.55
C VAL A 26 -6.98 -6.82 -9.79
N ALA A 27 -6.57 -7.65 -8.86
CA ALA A 27 -5.36 -7.41 -8.08
C ALA A 27 -4.19 -8.26 -8.58
N LEU A 28 -3.02 -7.64 -8.71
CA LEU A 28 -1.76 -8.34 -9.00
C LEU A 28 -0.82 -8.20 -7.80
N VAL A 29 -0.41 -9.33 -7.23
CA VAL A 29 0.52 -9.38 -6.10
C VAL A 29 1.73 -10.25 -6.42
N SER A 30 2.90 -9.77 -6.01
CA SER A 30 4.19 -10.44 -6.19
C SER A 30 4.97 -10.62 -4.88
N THR A 31 4.35 -10.23 -3.78
CA THR A 31 4.82 -10.46 -2.42
C THR A 31 4.24 -11.77 -1.85
N PRO A 32 4.91 -12.43 -0.90
CA PRO A 32 4.45 -13.73 -0.39
C PRO A 32 3.07 -13.66 0.28
N LEU A 33 2.20 -14.65 0.00
CA LEU A 33 0.84 -14.70 0.55
C LEU A 33 0.78 -14.90 2.08
N TYR A 34 1.87 -15.33 2.71
CA TYR A 34 1.95 -15.41 4.17
C TYR A 34 2.24 -14.05 4.82
N SER A 35 2.62 -13.03 4.02
CA SER A 35 2.91 -11.69 4.54
C SER A 35 1.63 -10.90 4.80
N ASN A 36 1.56 -10.27 5.96
CA ASN A 36 0.47 -9.35 6.28
C ASN A 36 0.36 -8.20 5.26
N THR A 37 1.49 -7.73 4.75
CA THR A 37 1.58 -6.75 3.67
C THR A 37 0.75 -7.15 2.45
N THR A 38 0.93 -8.40 1.98
CA THR A 38 0.21 -8.92 0.81
C THR A 38 -1.30 -9.01 1.06
N LEU A 39 -1.69 -9.39 2.28
CA LEU A 39 -3.09 -9.56 2.65
C LEU A 39 -3.90 -8.26 2.60
N VAL A 40 -3.26 -7.10 2.70
CA VAL A 40 -3.91 -5.78 2.55
C VAL A 40 -4.58 -5.63 1.18
N CYS A 41 -4.03 -6.23 0.14
CA CYS A 41 -4.59 -6.20 -1.22
C CYS A 41 -5.42 -7.47 -1.52
N VAL A 42 -4.96 -8.63 -1.06
CA VAL A 42 -5.60 -9.92 -1.35
C VAL A 42 -7.00 -10.04 -0.72
N LEU A 43 -7.11 -9.73 0.55
CA LEU A 43 -8.37 -9.94 1.28
C LEU A 43 -9.52 -9.08 0.74
N PRO A 44 -9.36 -7.76 0.50
CA PRO A 44 -10.46 -6.96 -0.07
C PRO A 44 -10.81 -7.38 -1.49
N THR A 45 -9.83 -7.79 -2.31
CA THR A 45 -10.09 -8.31 -3.66
C THR A 45 -11.01 -9.52 -3.61
N LEU A 46 -10.70 -10.51 -2.77
CA LEU A 46 -11.51 -11.72 -2.63
C LEU A 46 -12.87 -11.44 -1.97
N PHE A 47 -12.90 -10.56 -0.98
CA PHE A 47 -14.13 -10.16 -0.31
C PHE A 47 -15.12 -9.47 -1.28
N ALA A 48 -14.61 -8.63 -2.17
CA ALA A 48 -15.41 -7.96 -3.20
C ALA A 48 -15.83 -8.89 -4.36
N GLY A 49 -15.35 -10.15 -4.41
CA GLY A 49 -15.58 -11.07 -5.52
C GLY A 49 -14.75 -10.77 -6.76
N GLY A 50 -13.67 -10.04 -6.61
CA GLY A 50 -12.73 -9.68 -7.68
C GLY A 50 -11.77 -10.83 -8.07
N THR A 51 -10.85 -10.54 -8.97
CA THR A 51 -9.85 -11.48 -9.49
C THR A 51 -8.49 -11.24 -8.85
N LEU A 52 -7.86 -12.30 -8.36
CA LEU A 52 -6.49 -12.26 -7.82
C LEU A 52 -5.51 -12.94 -8.77
N ILE A 53 -4.46 -12.21 -9.16
CA ILE A 53 -3.32 -12.70 -9.93
C ILE A 53 -2.11 -12.72 -9.02
N THR A 54 -1.41 -13.85 -8.97
CA THR A 54 -0.22 -14.02 -8.14
C THR A 54 1.01 -14.30 -8.99
N MET A 55 2.14 -13.76 -8.58
CA MET A 55 3.45 -14.09 -9.16
C MET A 55 4.28 -14.85 -8.13
N ALA A 56 4.85 -15.97 -8.51
CA ALA A 56 5.72 -16.76 -7.62
C ALA A 56 7.02 -16.02 -7.26
N LYS A 57 7.52 -15.18 -8.17
CA LYS A 57 8.71 -14.35 -8.01
C LYS A 57 8.53 -13.06 -8.79
N PHE A 58 8.87 -11.93 -8.16
CA PHE A 58 8.85 -10.63 -8.82
C PHE A 58 9.87 -10.54 -9.96
N HIS A 59 9.39 -10.07 -11.12
CA HIS A 59 10.19 -9.71 -12.29
C HIS A 59 9.51 -8.55 -13.00
N SER A 60 10.17 -7.41 -13.19
CA SER A 60 9.56 -6.15 -13.66
C SER A 60 8.81 -6.31 -14.98
N GLN A 61 9.47 -6.82 -16.02
CA GLN A 61 8.84 -7.00 -17.32
C GLN A 61 7.61 -7.92 -17.23
N ARG A 62 7.72 -9.08 -16.55
CA ARG A 62 6.58 -10.00 -16.40
C ARG A 62 5.43 -9.39 -15.61
N TYR A 63 5.74 -8.55 -14.62
CA TYR A 63 4.74 -7.80 -13.87
C TYR A 63 3.97 -6.85 -14.80
N LEU A 64 4.67 -6.07 -15.62
CA LEU A 64 4.07 -5.13 -16.56
C LEU A 64 3.21 -5.84 -17.62
N GLU A 65 3.69 -6.95 -18.17
CA GLU A 65 2.93 -7.81 -19.10
C GLU A 65 1.62 -8.30 -18.46
N LEU A 66 1.66 -8.80 -17.23
CA LEU A 66 0.47 -9.26 -16.52
C LEU A 66 -0.47 -8.10 -16.18
N ALA A 67 0.09 -6.95 -15.80
CA ALA A 67 -0.69 -5.77 -15.46
C ALA A 67 -1.52 -5.28 -16.66
N GLU A 68 -0.92 -5.19 -17.84
CA GLU A 68 -1.60 -4.83 -19.07
C GLU A 68 -2.57 -5.93 -19.52
N GLN A 69 -2.11 -7.18 -19.63
CA GLN A 69 -2.90 -8.32 -20.11
C GLN A 69 -4.20 -8.51 -19.33
N HIS A 70 -4.14 -8.34 -18.02
CA HIS A 70 -5.28 -8.58 -17.13
C HIS A 70 -6.00 -7.28 -16.70
N ARG A 71 -5.57 -6.12 -17.23
CA ARG A 71 -6.19 -4.82 -16.90
C ARG A 71 -6.23 -4.60 -15.39
N VAL A 72 -5.09 -4.79 -14.73
CA VAL A 72 -4.95 -4.75 -13.28
C VAL A 72 -5.39 -3.39 -12.74
N THR A 73 -6.19 -3.44 -11.68
CA THR A 73 -6.76 -2.26 -11.02
C THR A 73 -6.11 -1.95 -9.67
N HIS A 74 -5.62 -2.99 -8.98
CA HIS A 74 -5.04 -2.86 -7.64
C HIS A 74 -3.74 -3.65 -7.52
N THR A 75 -2.81 -3.14 -6.72
CA THR A 75 -1.58 -3.84 -6.39
C THR A 75 -1.05 -3.46 -5.03
N MET A 76 -0.31 -4.37 -4.40
CA MET A 76 0.51 -4.11 -3.22
C MET A 76 1.95 -4.42 -3.57
N LEU A 77 2.82 -3.42 -3.46
CA LEU A 77 4.25 -3.52 -3.72
C LEU A 77 5.04 -2.89 -2.55
N VAL A 78 6.28 -3.31 -2.41
CA VAL A 78 7.24 -2.62 -1.52
C VAL A 78 8.06 -1.61 -2.33
N PRO A 79 8.66 -0.58 -1.69
CA PRO A 79 9.36 0.51 -2.38
C PRO A 79 10.39 0.07 -3.42
N VAL A 80 11.17 -0.98 -3.14
CA VAL A 80 12.15 -1.51 -4.09
C VAL A 80 11.52 -2.09 -5.37
N GLN A 81 10.28 -2.56 -5.29
CA GLN A 81 9.56 -3.05 -6.48
C GLN A 81 9.05 -1.88 -7.31
N TYR A 82 8.55 -0.81 -6.69
CA TYR A 82 8.23 0.45 -7.39
C TYR A 82 9.45 0.98 -8.14
N GLN A 83 10.60 1.09 -7.46
CA GLN A 83 11.84 1.56 -8.07
C GLN A 83 12.20 0.72 -9.31
N ARG A 84 12.20 -0.62 -9.17
CA ARG A 84 12.56 -1.52 -10.29
C ARG A 84 11.59 -1.47 -11.46
N LEU A 85 10.31 -1.19 -11.22
CA LEU A 85 9.31 -1.04 -12.28
C LEU A 85 9.51 0.29 -13.01
N LEU A 86 9.66 1.39 -12.29
CA LEU A 86 9.82 2.72 -12.86
C LEU A 86 11.17 2.91 -13.57
N ASP A 87 12.22 2.21 -13.11
CA ASP A 87 13.53 2.16 -13.75
C ASP A 87 13.57 1.24 -14.99
N ASP A 88 12.52 0.43 -15.22
CA ASP A 88 12.48 -0.44 -16.39
C ASP A 88 12.27 0.41 -17.66
N PRO A 89 13.17 0.36 -18.65
CA PRO A 89 13.07 1.18 -19.85
C PRO A 89 11.83 0.87 -20.70
N ALA A 90 11.14 -0.22 -20.43
CA ALA A 90 9.91 -0.58 -21.09
C ALA A 90 8.66 -0.10 -20.36
N PHE A 91 8.78 0.47 -19.14
CA PHE A 91 7.64 0.82 -18.29
C PHE A 91 6.57 1.63 -19.03
N ASP A 92 6.97 2.70 -19.68
CA ASP A 92 6.04 3.62 -20.37
C ASP A 92 5.44 3.06 -21.68
N ARG A 93 5.78 1.82 -22.05
CA ARG A 93 5.23 1.14 -23.25
C ARG A 93 3.99 0.33 -22.94
N PHE A 94 3.72 0.05 -21.66
CA PHE A 94 2.58 -0.75 -21.24
C PHE A 94 1.36 0.12 -20.92
N ASP A 95 0.18 -0.38 -21.26
CA ASP A 95 -1.08 0.26 -20.88
C ASP A 95 -1.45 -0.10 -19.44
N LEU A 96 -1.14 0.82 -18.53
CA LEU A 96 -1.46 0.74 -17.11
C LEU A 96 -2.67 1.61 -16.72
N SER A 97 -3.46 2.07 -17.69
CA SER A 97 -4.59 3.01 -17.49
C SER A 97 -5.70 2.48 -16.58
N HIS A 98 -5.74 1.17 -16.37
CA HIS A 98 -6.76 0.52 -15.55
C HIS A 98 -6.49 0.57 -14.04
N PHE A 99 -5.28 0.94 -13.63
CA PHE A 99 -4.98 1.05 -12.20
C PHE A 99 -5.86 2.09 -11.53
N LYS A 100 -6.52 1.68 -10.45
CA LYS A 100 -7.29 2.53 -9.55
C LYS A 100 -6.44 2.91 -8.34
N VAL A 101 -5.84 1.91 -7.67
CA VAL A 101 -5.03 2.13 -6.46
C VAL A 101 -3.81 1.22 -6.43
N LYS A 102 -2.70 1.81 -6.03
CA LYS A 102 -1.43 1.16 -5.73
C LYS A 102 -1.13 1.33 -4.25
N PHE A 103 -0.76 0.27 -3.56
CA PHE A 103 -0.40 0.30 -2.14
C PHE A 103 1.09 0.11 -1.94
N SER A 104 1.65 0.79 -0.95
CA SER A 104 3.02 0.62 -0.50
C SER A 104 3.09 0.53 1.02
N THR A 105 4.00 -0.30 1.53
CA THR A 105 4.31 -0.41 2.97
C THR A 105 5.63 -1.17 3.17
N SER A 106 6.00 -1.42 4.42
CA SER A 106 7.12 -2.25 4.87
C SER A 106 8.50 -1.62 4.76
N ALA A 107 8.64 -0.47 4.13
CA ALA A 107 9.84 0.35 4.09
C ALA A 107 9.46 1.78 3.71
N PRO A 108 10.29 2.79 4.03
CA PRO A 108 10.00 4.18 3.65
C PRO A 108 9.90 4.36 2.13
N LEU A 109 8.78 4.86 1.64
CA LEU A 109 8.59 5.27 0.26
C LEU A 109 9.00 6.73 0.11
N ARG A 110 10.13 6.98 -0.54
CA ARG A 110 10.71 8.32 -0.61
C ARG A 110 9.94 9.24 -1.56
N ALA A 111 9.82 10.52 -1.21
CA ALA A 111 9.08 11.53 -2.00
C ALA A 111 9.44 11.57 -3.50
N PRO A 112 10.72 11.48 -3.95
CA PRO A 112 11.03 11.43 -5.38
C PRO A 112 10.44 10.19 -6.09
N LEU A 113 10.39 9.04 -5.41
CA LEU A 113 9.80 7.82 -5.97
C LEU A 113 8.27 7.93 -6.02
N ILE A 114 7.64 8.56 -5.02
CA ILE A 114 6.21 8.89 -5.06
C ILE A 114 5.92 9.81 -6.24
N ALA A 115 6.72 10.86 -6.42
CA ALA A 115 6.55 11.82 -7.52
C ALA A 115 6.61 11.14 -8.89
N ASP A 116 7.60 10.28 -9.12
CA ASP A 116 7.75 9.54 -10.37
C ASP A 116 6.58 8.56 -10.59
N ALA A 117 6.19 7.81 -9.55
CA ALA A 117 5.05 6.90 -9.60
C ALA A 117 3.72 7.63 -9.89
N MET A 118 3.50 8.77 -9.26
CA MET A 118 2.26 9.56 -9.47
C MET A 118 2.22 10.24 -10.85
N ALA A 119 3.39 10.60 -11.41
CA ALA A 119 3.47 11.22 -12.72
C ALA A 119 3.28 10.22 -13.88
N ARG A 120 3.79 9.00 -13.75
CA ARG A 120 3.88 8.03 -14.85
C ARG A 120 2.92 6.84 -14.73
N TRP A 121 2.46 6.52 -13.52
CA TRP A 121 1.64 5.35 -13.27
C TRP A 121 0.23 5.76 -12.86
N PRO A 122 -0.79 5.56 -13.70
CA PRO A 122 -2.18 5.92 -13.40
C PRO A 122 -2.71 5.34 -12.10
N GLY A 123 -3.75 5.95 -11.56
CA GLY A 123 -4.36 5.58 -10.29
C GLY A 123 -3.65 6.19 -9.08
N ASN A 124 -4.32 6.14 -7.93
CA ASN A 124 -3.78 6.69 -6.70
C ASN A 124 -2.69 5.80 -6.09
N LEU A 125 -1.83 6.39 -5.28
CA LEU A 125 -0.84 5.70 -4.45
C LEU A 125 -1.16 5.96 -2.99
N VAL A 126 -1.30 4.88 -2.22
CA VAL A 126 -1.57 4.93 -0.79
C VAL A 126 -0.45 4.21 -0.04
N GLU A 127 0.25 4.93 0.81
CA GLU A 127 1.28 4.36 1.68
C GLU A 127 0.73 4.09 3.06
N PHE A 128 1.09 2.95 3.62
CA PHE A 128 0.76 2.55 4.98
C PHE A 128 2.02 2.40 5.81
N TYR A 129 2.03 3.00 6.99
CA TYR A 129 2.99 2.70 8.04
C TYR A 129 2.29 1.96 9.17
N GLY A 130 2.95 0.93 9.71
CA GLY A 130 2.42 0.15 10.81
C GLY A 130 3.22 -1.11 11.09
N LEU A 131 2.73 -1.89 12.03
CA LEU A 131 3.32 -3.14 12.49
C LEU A 131 2.33 -4.28 12.26
N THR A 132 2.86 -5.50 12.17
CA THR A 132 1.98 -6.69 12.08
C THR A 132 1.15 -6.85 13.36
N GLU A 133 1.68 -6.44 14.49
CA GLU A 133 1.07 -6.48 15.82
C GLU A 133 -0.11 -5.49 15.94
N GLY A 134 0.08 -4.26 15.49
CA GLY A 134 -0.87 -3.16 15.64
C GLY A 134 -1.73 -2.88 14.39
N GLY A 135 -1.37 -3.47 13.25
CA GLY A 135 -2.01 -3.20 11.96
C GLY A 135 -1.51 -1.92 11.30
N LEU A 136 -2.39 -1.25 10.57
CA LEU A 136 -2.08 -0.01 9.86
C LEU A 136 -2.26 1.17 10.80
N SER A 137 -1.16 1.78 11.25
CA SER A 137 -1.18 2.89 12.21
C SER A 137 -1.41 4.23 11.52
N THR A 138 -0.67 4.50 10.42
CA THR A 138 -0.88 5.73 9.63
C THR A 138 -1.10 5.43 8.17
N VAL A 139 -1.73 6.39 7.47
CA VAL A 139 -2.08 6.32 6.05
C VAL A 139 -1.71 7.62 5.38
N LEU A 140 -1.00 7.54 4.26
CA LEU A 140 -0.73 8.65 3.36
C LEU A 140 -1.45 8.40 2.03
N ASN A 141 -2.48 9.18 1.73
CA ASN A 141 -3.07 9.26 0.41
C ASN A 141 -2.26 10.26 -0.43
N CYS A 142 -1.42 9.77 -1.32
CA CYS A 142 -0.47 10.61 -2.06
C CYS A 142 -1.16 11.58 -3.03
N ALA A 143 -2.33 11.25 -3.55
CA ALA A 143 -3.08 12.14 -4.44
C ALA A 143 -3.71 13.32 -3.68
N GLU A 144 -4.19 13.09 -2.45
CA GLU A 144 -4.83 14.11 -1.63
C GLU A 144 -3.84 15.03 -0.92
N HIS A 145 -2.63 14.49 -0.60
CA HIS A 145 -1.64 15.18 0.21
C HIS A 145 -0.25 15.26 -0.48
N PRO A 146 -0.15 15.96 -1.62
CA PRO A 146 1.13 16.06 -2.36
C PRO A 146 2.23 16.79 -1.56
N ASP A 147 1.87 17.62 -0.59
CA ASP A 147 2.79 18.32 0.32
C ASP A 147 3.34 17.45 1.46
N LYS A 148 2.81 16.21 1.61
CA LYS A 148 3.16 15.28 2.70
C LYS A 148 3.96 14.05 2.26
N TRP A 149 4.44 13.99 1.03
CA TRP A 149 5.18 12.82 0.51
C TRP A 149 6.50 12.51 1.24
N ALA A 150 6.99 13.40 2.09
CA ALA A 150 8.14 13.15 2.96
C ALA A 150 7.75 12.57 4.34
N THR A 151 6.47 12.25 4.56
CA THR A 151 5.93 11.72 5.81
C THR A 151 5.27 10.36 5.58
N VAL A 152 4.81 9.73 6.63
CA VAL A 152 3.98 8.51 6.59
C VAL A 152 2.47 8.79 6.72
N GLY A 153 2.09 10.06 6.53
CA GLY A 153 0.69 10.49 6.60
C GLY A 153 0.20 10.76 8.01
N GLN A 154 -1.06 10.46 8.24
CA GLN A 154 -1.78 10.72 9.49
C GLN A 154 -2.36 9.43 10.06
N PRO A 155 -2.73 9.39 11.36
CA PRO A 155 -3.39 8.23 11.95
C PRO A 155 -4.57 7.75 11.11
N GLY A 156 -4.63 6.44 10.89
CA GLY A 156 -5.75 5.81 10.20
C GLY A 156 -7.02 5.88 11.04
N GLU A 157 -8.19 5.68 10.42
CA GLU A 157 -9.46 5.69 11.12
C GLU A 157 -9.46 4.71 12.30
N GLY A 158 -9.81 5.24 13.50
CA GLY A 158 -9.83 4.48 14.74
C GLY A 158 -8.43 4.08 15.26
N CYS A 159 -7.37 4.74 14.79
CA CYS A 159 -6.04 4.67 15.35
C CYS A 159 -5.72 5.98 16.08
N GLU A 160 -5.09 5.87 17.23
CA GLU A 160 -4.44 6.98 17.94
C GLU A 160 -2.93 6.77 17.84
N VAL A 161 -2.18 7.83 17.61
CA VAL A 161 -0.72 7.79 17.48
C VAL A 161 -0.15 8.92 18.33
N HIS A 162 0.69 8.55 19.28
CA HIS A 162 1.37 9.50 20.16
C HIS A 162 2.89 9.38 20.00
N ILE A 163 3.59 10.48 20.24
CA ILE A 163 5.06 10.51 20.31
C ILE A 163 5.45 10.72 21.76
N ILE A 164 6.19 9.79 22.31
CA ILE A 164 6.56 9.79 23.74
C ILE A 164 8.08 9.83 23.94
N ASN A 165 8.50 10.31 25.14
CA ASN A 165 9.88 10.24 25.61
C ASN A 165 10.17 8.93 26.36
N GLU A 166 11.38 8.77 26.87
CA GLU A 166 11.80 7.60 27.65
C GLU A 166 11.03 7.44 28.98
N ASP A 167 10.43 8.52 29.49
CA ASP A 167 9.60 8.52 30.71
C ASP A 167 8.12 8.23 30.40
N LEU A 168 7.78 7.86 29.16
CA LEU A 168 6.42 7.61 28.64
C LEU A 168 5.51 8.84 28.66
N GLU A 169 6.07 10.04 28.65
CA GLU A 169 5.32 11.29 28.57
C GLU A 169 5.17 11.72 27.11
N GLU A 170 4.00 12.22 26.73
CA GLU A 170 3.73 12.71 25.38
C GLU A 170 4.55 13.98 25.10
N LEU A 171 5.20 13.97 23.94
CA LEU A 171 6.02 15.09 23.48
C LEU A 171 5.21 16.09 22.66
N PRO A 172 5.55 17.39 22.75
CA PRO A 172 4.96 18.41 21.89
C PRO A 172 5.22 18.12 20.40
N ALA A 173 4.33 18.63 19.54
CA ALA A 173 4.48 18.52 18.10
C ALA A 173 5.80 19.14 17.60
N GLY A 174 6.52 18.37 16.79
CA GLY A 174 7.83 18.75 16.24
C GLY A 174 9.03 18.16 16.98
N GLU A 175 8.81 17.53 18.12
CA GLU A 175 9.86 16.80 18.83
C GLU A 175 9.97 15.34 18.35
N ILE A 176 11.17 14.78 18.52
CA ILE A 176 11.47 13.39 18.11
C ILE A 176 11.35 12.48 19.32
N GLY A 177 10.56 11.41 19.19
CA GLY A 177 10.36 10.41 20.24
C GLY A 177 9.96 9.06 19.68
N GLU A 178 9.51 8.18 20.56
CA GLU A 178 8.97 6.85 20.22
C GLU A 178 7.50 6.98 19.77
N ILE A 179 7.14 6.22 18.75
CA ILE A 179 5.75 6.13 18.25
C ILE A 179 5.01 5.04 19.02
N VAL A 180 3.89 5.38 19.63
CA VAL A 180 3.02 4.48 20.37
C VAL A 180 1.58 4.61 19.93
#